data_060ae89ef9cd726a8a27694bd1f13090
#
_entry.id   060ae89ef9cd726a8a27694bd1f13090
#
_cell.length_a   1.000
_cell.length_b   1.000
_cell.length_c   1.000
_cell.angle_alpha   90.00
_cell.angle_beta   90.00
_cell.angle_gamma   90.00
#
_symmetry.space_group_name_H-M   'P 1'
#
loop_
_entity.id
_entity.type
_entity.pdbx_description
1 polymer ?
#
loop_
_entity_poly.entity_id
_entity_poly.type
_entity_poly.pdbx_seq_one_letter_code
_entity_poly.pdbx_strand_id
1 'polypeptide(L)'
;MTLDQLRRCMKLANENATEAVALTKERVDVETERAKLMEEKGALQTRSETLQAEGKAIVQEQADLLEGSKELAKLAEKSDLKEAEAKRLSHNVRIDSNRQRVDDFNASRIAIKTTKDALDPRIEASNVRLKKFQNSVEEHNYGVEDWKAECANRPYAEADEVIIKKEMGN
;
A
#
# COMPACT_ATOMS: atom_id res chain seq x y z
N MET A 1 50.68 5.54 -9.90
CA MET A 1 49.98 4.24 -10.08
C MET A 1 50.64 3.47 -11.22
N THR A 2 50.65 2.14 -11.15
CA THR A 2 50.98 1.31 -12.32
C THR A 2 49.80 1.25 -13.29
N LEU A 3 50.03 0.87 -14.55
CA LEU A 3 48.99 0.73 -15.58
C LEU A 3 47.85 -0.22 -15.09
N ASP A 4 48.20 -1.35 -14.48
CA ASP A 4 47.22 -2.31 -13.99
C ASP A 4 46.41 -1.78 -12.77
N GLN A 5 47.05 -1.02 -11.90
CA GLN A 5 46.34 -0.34 -10.79
C GLN A 5 45.36 0.71 -11.35
N LEU A 6 45.80 1.50 -12.34
CA LEU A 6 44.93 2.49 -12.97
C LEU A 6 43.75 1.84 -13.69
N ARG A 7 44.00 0.74 -14.46
CA ARG A 7 42.94 -0.04 -15.11
C ARG A 7 41.90 -0.54 -14.13
N ARG A 8 42.32 -1.10 -13.00
CA ARG A 8 41.41 -1.53 -11.89
C ARG A 8 40.62 -0.36 -11.34
N CYS A 9 41.26 0.77 -11.05
CA CYS A 9 40.62 1.94 -10.51
C CYS A 9 39.57 2.54 -11.47
N MET A 10 39.88 2.62 -12.78
CA MET A 10 38.92 3.13 -13.76
C MET A 10 37.74 2.18 -13.96
N LYS A 11 37.98 0.86 -13.93
CA LYS A 11 36.91 -0.13 -13.96
C LYS A 11 35.97 0.01 -12.75
N LEU A 12 36.52 0.07 -11.53
CA LEU A 12 35.72 0.26 -10.31
C LEU A 12 34.95 1.59 -10.30
N ALA A 13 35.57 2.68 -10.81
CA ALA A 13 34.86 3.96 -10.94
C ALA A 13 33.64 3.85 -11.87
N ASN A 14 33.78 3.15 -13.00
CA ASN A 14 32.67 2.95 -13.94
C ASN A 14 31.60 2.02 -13.39
N GLU A 15 31.99 0.97 -12.68
CA GLU A 15 31.05 0.07 -11.97
C GLU A 15 30.26 0.85 -10.91
N ASN A 16 30.92 1.63 -10.05
CA ASN A 16 30.26 2.47 -9.05
C ASN A 16 29.31 3.50 -9.69
N ALA A 17 29.73 4.14 -10.79
CA ALA A 17 28.87 5.09 -11.50
C ALA A 17 27.61 4.41 -12.08
N THR A 18 27.76 3.23 -12.67
CA THR A 18 26.66 2.44 -13.24
C THR A 18 25.69 2.00 -12.14
N GLU A 19 26.22 1.53 -11.02
CA GLU A 19 25.44 1.11 -9.87
C GLU A 19 24.69 2.28 -9.23
N ALA A 20 25.30 3.46 -9.11
CA ALA A 20 24.64 4.68 -8.61
C ALA A 20 23.41 5.04 -9.44
N VAL A 21 23.50 4.93 -10.78
CA VAL A 21 22.36 5.15 -11.68
C VAL A 21 21.26 4.11 -11.45
N ALA A 22 21.62 2.82 -11.31
CA ALA A 22 20.68 1.75 -11.04
C ALA A 22 19.98 1.93 -9.70
N LEU A 23 20.72 2.27 -8.63
CA LEU A 23 20.16 2.55 -7.30
C LEU A 23 19.25 3.78 -7.29
N THR A 24 19.57 4.81 -8.06
CA THR A 24 18.71 5.99 -8.21
C THR A 24 17.35 5.62 -8.82
N LYS A 25 17.34 4.77 -9.86
CA LYS A 25 16.11 4.27 -10.45
C LYS A 25 15.33 3.38 -9.48
N GLU A 26 16.01 2.43 -8.84
CA GLU A 26 15.40 1.53 -7.87
C GLU A 26 14.76 2.29 -6.71
N ARG A 27 15.39 3.37 -6.24
CA ARG A 27 14.81 4.25 -5.21
C ARG A 27 13.46 4.79 -5.63
N VAL A 28 13.36 5.35 -6.84
CA VAL A 28 12.10 5.92 -7.36
C VAL A 28 11.03 4.84 -7.45
N ASP A 29 11.39 3.64 -7.92
CA ASP A 29 10.46 2.52 -8.04
C ASP A 29 9.94 2.06 -6.67
N VAL A 30 10.83 1.91 -5.68
CA VAL A 30 10.47 1.53 -4.30
C VAL A 30 9.61 2.58 -3.63
N GLU A 31 9.97 3.87 -3.74
CA GLU A 31 9.20 4.98 -3.17
C GLU A 31 7.80 5.07 -3.79
N THR A 32 7.71 4.92 -5.11
CA THR A 32 6.44 4.96 -5.84
C THR A 32 5.52 3.80 -5.46
N GLU A 33 6.06 2.60 -5.38
CA GLU A 33 5.30 1.40 -4.97
C GLU A 33 4.79 1.57 -3.53
N ARG A 34 5.64 2.02 -2.61
CA ARG A 34 5.24 2.26 -1.22
C ARG A 34 4.15 3.32 -1.10
N ALA A 35 4.27 4.42 -1.82
CA ALA A 35 3.26 5.48 -1.81
C ALA A 35 1.88 4.93 -2.24
N LYS A 36 1.82 4.14 -3.31
CA LYS A 36 0.58 3.48 -3.76
C LYS A 36 0.00 2.54 -2.71
N LEU A 37 0.84 1.71 -2.08
CA LEU A 37 0.38 0.77 -1.05
C LEU A 37 -0.14 1.50 0.19
N MET A 38 0.47 2.62 0.57
CA MET A 38 -0.01 3.44 1.69
C MET A 38 -1.35 4.12 1.37
N GLU A 39 -1.54 4.59 0.14
CA GLU A 39 -2.81 5.13 -0.34
C GLU A 39 -3.91 4.05 -0.33
N GLU A 40 -3.65 2.87 -0.90
CA GLU A 40 -4.58 1.73 -0.90
C GLU A 40 -4.95 1.33 0.54
N LYS A 41 -3.98 1.28 1.45
CA LYS A 41 -4.19 0.99 2.87
C LYS A 41 -5.07 2.05 3.55
N GLY A 42 -4.80 3.32 3.30
CA GLY A 42 -5.59 4.43 3.83
C GLY A 42 -7.04 4.40 3.35
N ALA A 43 -7.26 4.15 2.05
CA ALA A 43 -8.59 4.00 1.48
C ALA A 43 -9.35 2.81 2.09
N LEU A 44 -8.66 1.67 2.29
CA LEU A 44 -9.25 0.50 2.92
C LEU A 44 -9.64 0.77 4.38
N GLN A 45 -8.82 1.49 5.12
CA GLN A 45 -9.11 1.89 6.50
C GLN A 45 -10.35 2.79 6.57
N THR A 46 -10.43 3.83 5.75
CA THR A 46 -11.59 4.73 5.67
C THR A 46 -12.87 3.95 5.35
N ARG A 47 -12.78 3.03 4.38
CA ARG A 47 -13.92 2.16 4.03
C ARG A 47 -14.34 1.25 5.18
N SER A 48 -13.39 0.73 5.95
CA SER A 48 -13.66 -0.09 7.14
C SER A 48 -14.34 0.71 8.24
N GLU A 49 -13.92 1.96 8.48
CA GLU A 49 -14.53 2.86 9.47
C GLU A 49 -15.97 3.23 9.07
N THR A 50 -16.20 3.53 7.79
CA THR A 50 -17.54 3.78 7.25
C THR A 50 -18.45 2.57 7.44
N LEU A 51 -17.94 1.38 7.14
CA LEU A 51 -18.69 0.14 7.32
C LEU A 51 -19.00 -0.13 8.80
N GLN A 52 -18.09 0.20 9.69
CA GLN A 52 -18.34 0.06 11.15
C GLN A 52 -19.47 1.01 11.61
N ALA A 53 -19.50 2.24 11.09
CA ALA A 53 -20.57 3.19 11.37
C ALA A 53 -21.91 2.68 10.82
N GLU A 54 -21.94 2.13 9.60
CA GLU A 54 -23.12 1.51 9.02
C GLU A 54 -23.63 0.32 9.84
N GLY A 55 -22.73 -0.53 10.33
CA GLY A 55 -23.10 -1.64 11.21
C GLY A 55 -23.82 -1.19 12.49
N LYS A 56 -23.35 -0.09 13.11
CA LYS A 56 -24.02 0.52 14.28
C LYS A 56 -25.41 1.04 13.90
N ALA A 57 -25.55 1.71 12.75
CA ALA A 57 -26.82 2.23 12.28
C ALA A 57 -27.82 1.11 11.97
N ILE A 58 -27.38 -0.01 11.41
CA ILE A 58 -28.22 -1.20 11.18
C ILE A 58 -28.73 -1.79 12.51
N VAL A 59 -27.86 -1.91 13.51
CA VAL A 59 -28.25 -2.42 14.84
C VAL A 59 -29.29 -1.50 15.48
N GLN A 60 -29.11 -0.18 15.38
CA GLN A 60 -30.09 0.78 15.90
C GLN A 60 -31.43 0.66 15.16
N GLU A 61 -31.44 0.60 13.83
CA GLU A 61 -32.64 0.43 13.03
C GLU A 61 -33.36 -0.89 13.37
N GLN A 62 -32.64 -1.97 13.63
CA GLN A 62 -33.23 -3.23 14.06
C GLN A 62 -33.93 -3.11 15.43
N ALA A 63 -33.35 -2.35 16.36
CA ALA A 63 -33.96 -2.08 17.66
C ALA A 63 -35.23 -1.24 17.49
N ASP A 64 -35.22 -0.21 16.66
CA ASP A 64 -36.35 0.65 16.36
C ASP A 64 -37.48 -0.12 15.65
N LEU A 65 -37.14 -1.03 14.74
CA LEU A 65 -38.10 -1.91 14.08
C LEU A 65 -38.77 -2.89 15.07
N LEU A 66 -38.00 -3.40 16.03
CA LEU A 66 -38.55 -4.27 17.07
C LEU A 66 -39.57 -3.52 17.97
N GLU A 67 -39.24 -2.28 18.32
CA GLU A 67 -40.17 -1.46 19.13
C GLU A 67 -41.42 -1.08 18.30
N GLY A 68 -41.23 -0.68 17.04
CA GLY A 68 -42.33 -0.42 16.10
C GLY A 68 -43.29 -1.62 15.94
N SER A 69 -42.75 -2.83 15.92
CA SER A 69 -43.58 -4.06 15.90
C SER A 69 -44.44 -4.22 17.13
N LYS A 70 -43.89 -3.89 18.31
CA LYS A 70 -44.66 -3.94 19.59
C LYS A 70 -45.77 -2.88 19.59
N GLU A 71 -45.49 -1.68 19.10
CA GLU A 71 -46.50 -0.61 18.98
C GLU A 71 -47.64 -1.00 18.03
N LEU A 72 -47.29 -1.61 16.87
CA LEU A 72 -48.31 -2.11 15.94
C LEU A 72 -49.20 -3.18 16.56
N ALA A 73 -48.65 -4.08 17.37
CA ALA A 73 -49.45 -5.07 18.08
C ALA A 73 -50.47 -4.42 19.03
N LYS A 74 -50.03 -3.40 19.81
CA LYS A 74 -50.90 -2.63 20.70
C LYS A 74 -52.01 -1.86 19.97
N LEU A 75 -51.73 -1.32 18.77
CA LEU A 75 -52.72 -0.63 17.94
C LEU A 75 -53.75 -1.57 17.37
N ALA A 76 -53.34 -2.76 16.96
CA ALA A 76 -54.29 -3.80 16.47
C ALA A 76 -55.29 -4.22 17.55
N GLU A 77 -54.90 -4.20 18.82
CA GLU A 77 -55.80 -4.48 19.96
C GLU A 77 -56.85 -3.38 20.20
N LYS A 78 -56.54 -2.12 19.82
CA LYS A 78 -57.38 -0.95 20.05
C LYS A 78 -58.43 -0.65 19.00
N SER A 79 -58.59 -1.51 17.97
CA SER A 79 -59.62 -1.46 16.91
C SER A 79 -59.57 -0.30 15.93
N ASP A 80 -58.45 0.44 15.81
CA ASP A 80 -58.23 1.41 14.74
C ASP A 80 -57.54 0.74 13.55
N LEU A 81 -58.31 -0.03 12.79
CA LEU A 81 -57.85 -0.90 11.73
C LEU A 81 -57.18 -0.12 10.59
N LYS A 82 -57.63 1.09 10.24
CA LYS A 82 -57.07 1.87 9.14
C LYS A 82 -55.70 2.45 9.49
N GLU A 83 -55.55 3.03 10.68
CA GLU A 83 -54.29 3.55 11.16
C GLU A 83 -53.24 2.43 11.35
N ALA A 84 -53.70 1.31 11.91
CA ALA A 84 -52.84 0.14 12.12
C ALA A 84 -52.35 -0.44 10.76
N GLU A 85 -53.17 -0.46 9.72
CA GLU A 85 -52.79 -0.94 8.41
C GLU A 85 -51.82 -0.02 7.72
N ALA A 86 -52.02 1.30 7.74
CA ALA A 86 -51.07 2.27 7.18
C ALA A 86 -49.69 2.21 7.88
N LYS A 87 -49.67 2.12 9.20
CA LYS A 87 -48.41 1.96 9.97
C LYS A 87 -47.73 0.62 9.68
N ARG A 88 -48.49 -0.46 9.53
CA ARG A 88 -47.95 -1.77 9.17
C ARG A 88 -47.29 -1.74 7.81
N LEU A 89 -47.90 -1.11 6.80
CA LEU A 89 -47.29 -0.98 5.48
C LEU A 89 -45.97 -0.23 5.53
N SER A 90 -45.96 0.92 6.17
CA SER A 90 -44.72 1.70 6.37
C SER A 90 -43.65 0.90 7.12
N HIS A 91 -44.04 0.17 8.15
CA HIS A 91 -43.13 -0.68 8.93
C HIS A 91 -42.51 -1.80 8.08
N ASN A 92 -43.32 -2.47 7.26
CA ASN A 92 -42.84 -3.51 6.36
C ASN A 92 -41.82 -2.98 5.34
N VAL A 93 -42.07 -1.79 4.76
CA VAL A 93 -41.10 -1.13 3.86
C VAL A 93 -39.77 -0.88 4.58
N ARG A 94 -39.80 -0.43 5.85
CA ARG A 94 -38.57 -0.25 6.64
C ARG A 94 -37.87 -1.59 6.90
N ILE A 95 -38.59 -2.66 7.19
CA ILE A 95 -38.03 -4.01 7.37
C ILE A 95 -37.30 -4.43 6.09
N ASP A 96 -37.92 -4.30 4.92
CA ASP A 96 -37.36 -4.72 3.65
C ASP A 96 -36.12 -3.87 3.30
N SER A 97 -36.18 -2.56 3.53
CA SER A 97 -35.04 -1.68 3.37
C SER A 97 -33.87 -2.06 4.31
N ASN A 98 -34.17 -2.38 5.58
CA ASN A 98 -33.12 -2.79 6.52
C ASN A 98 -32.52 -4.15 6.15
N ARG A 99 -33.31 -5.10 5.62
CA ARG A 99 -32.78 -6.37 5.08
C ARG A 99 -31.77 -6.13 3.95
N GLN A 100 -32.15 -5.28 2.99
CA GLN A 100 -31.23 -4.94 1.91
C GLN A 100 -29.93 -4.31 2.44
N ARG A 101 -30.03 -3.38 3.40
CA ARG A 101 -28.84 -2.78 4.04
C ARG A 101 -27.97 -3.82 4.74
N VAL A 102 -28.55 -4.82 5.39
CA VAL A 102 -27.81 -5.92 6.01
C VAL A 102 -27.06 -6.75 4.96
N ASP A 103 -27.70 -7.03 3.84
CA ASP A 103 -27.09 -7.79 2.73
C ASP A 103 -25.92 -7.00 2.13
N ASP A 104 -26.12 -5.72 1.85
CA ASP A 104 -25.07 -4.81 1.32
C ASP A 104 -23.89 -4.67 2.31
N PHE A 105 -24.20 -4.57 3.60
CA PHE A 105 -23.20 -4.54 4.68
C PHE A 105 -22.36 -5.83 4.69
N ASN A 106 -23.01 -7.00 4.61
CA ASN A 106 -22.31 -8.28 4.58
C ASN A 106 -21.43 -8.44 3.33
N ALA A 107 -21.94 -8.05 2.15
CA ALA A 107 -21.18 -8.02 0.92
C ALA A 107 -19.95 -7.10 1.03
N SER A 108 -20.13 -5.91 1.61
CA SER A 108 -19.05 -4.95 1.86
C SER A 108 -17.99 -5.48 2.83
N ARG A 109 -18.40 -6.20 3.89
CA ARG A 109 -17.46 -6.89 4.82
C ARG A 109 -16.59 -7.89 4.09
N ILE A 110 -17.20 -8.71 3.24
CA ILE A 110 -16.46 -9.71 2.45
C ILE A 110 -15.47 -9.01 1.51
N ALA A 111 -15.92 -7.96 0.81
CA ALA A 111 -15.06 -7.21 -0.11
C ALA A 111 -13.86 -6.55 0.61
N ILE A 112 -14.08 -5.94 1.77
CA ILE A 112 -13.00 -5.36 2.60
C ILE A 112 -12.02 -6.44 3.03
N LYS A 113 -12.51 -7.58 3.53
CA LYS A 113 -11.65 -8.70 3.92
C LYS A 113 -10.81 -9.19 2.74
N THR A 114 -11.41 -9.43 1.60
CA THR A 114 -10.71 -9.89 0.38
C THR A 114 -9.63 -8.88 -0.05
N THR A 115 -9.96 -7.58 -0.04
CA THR A 115 -8.99 -6.53 -0.37
C THR A 115 -7.84 -6.50 0.61
N LYS A 116 -8.11 -6.63 1.91
CA LYS A 116 -7.08 -6.68 2.95
C LYS A 116 -6.16 -7.89 2.76
N ASP A 117 -6.74 -9.07 2.58
CA ASP A 117 -6.00 -10.34 2.40
C ASP A 117 -5.09 -10.29 1.16
N ALA A 118 -5.47 -9.50 0.12
CA ALA A 118 -4.65 -9.27 -1.07
C ALA A 118 -3.60 -8.17 -0.85
N LEU A 119 -3.85 -7.18 -0.01
CA LEU A 119 -2.96 -6.04 0.23
C LEU A 119 -1.82 -6.40 1.20
N ASP A 120 -2.09 -7.17 2.25
CA ASP A 120 -1.10 -7.52 3.28
C ASP A 120 0.17 -8.17 2.69
N PRO A 121 0.11 -9.19 1.81
CA PRO A 121 1.31 -9.78 1.21
C PRO A 121 2.06 -8.81 0.29
N ARG A 122 1.37 -7.86 -0.36
CA ARG A 122 2.01 -6.83 -1.19
C ARG A 122 2.80 -5.83 -0.34
N ILE A 123 2.28 -5.45 0.81
CA ILE A 123 2.98 -4.61 1.79
C ILE A 123 4.23 -5.33 2.30
N GLU A 124 4.12 -6.61 2.64
CA GLU A 124 5.27 -7.40 3.11
C GLU A 124 6.35 -7.53 2.02
N ALA A 125 5.96 -7.83 0.78
CA ALA A 125 6.89 -7.89 -0.35
C ALA A 125 7.60 -6.53 -0.57
N SER A 126 6.87 -5.43 -0.46
CA SER A 126 7.44 -4.08 -0.57
C SER A 126 8.41 -3.76 0.57
N ASN A 127 8.14 -4.21 1.80
CA ASN A 127 9.06 -4.06 2.92
C ASN A 127 10.36 -4.86 2.70
N VAL A 128 10.25 -6.09 2.20
CA VAL A 128 11.41 -6.92 1.82
C VAL A 128 12.22 -6.24 0.72
N ARG A 129 11.57 -5.69 -0.30
CA ARG A 129 12.22 -4.95 -1.38
C ARG A 129 12.95 -3.72 -0.87
N LEU A 130 12.32 -2.94 0.01
CA LEU A 130 12.96 -1.78 0.64
C LEU A 130 14.22 -2.18 1.39
N LYS A 131 14.16 -3.25 2.18
CA LYS A 131 15.33 -3.72 2.94
C LYS A 131 16.48 -4.14 2.01
N LYS A 132 16.17 -4.85 0.92
CA LYS A 132 17.18 -5.20 -0.09
C LYS A 132 17.80 -3.95 -0.71
N PHE A 133 16.99 -2.97 -1.10
CA PHE A 133 17.47 -1.69 -1.62
C PHE A 133 18.40 -0.99 -0.63
N GLN A 134 18.03 -0.91 0.66
CA GLN A 134 18.88 -0.31 1.70
C GLN A 134 20.23 -1.02 1.81
N ASN A 135 20.26 -2.35 1.81
CA ASN A 135 21.48 -3.12 1.81
C ASN A 135 22.34 -2.83 0.57
N SER A 136 21.74 -2.77 -0.63
CA SER A 136 22.47 -2.44 -1.86
C SER A 136 23.06 -1.02 -1.82
N VAL A 137 22.36 -0.06 -1.21
CA VAL A 137 22.92 1.29 -0.99
C VAL A 137 24.12 1.26 -0.05
N GLU A 138 24.06 0.48 1.04
CA GLU A 138 25.18 0.33 1.97
C GLU A 138 26.38 -0.33 1.28
N GLU A 139 26.17 -1.42 0.53
CA GLU A 139 27.21 -2.10 -0.24
C GLU A 139 27.87 -1.15 -1.25
N HIS A 140 27.05 -0.40 -1.99
CA HIS A 140 27.57 0.62 -2.92
C HIS A 140 28.40 1.69 -2.20
N ASN A 141 27.97 2.20 -1.05
CA ASN A 141 28.71 3.18 -0.29
C ASN A 141 30.07 2.62 0.16
N TYR A 142 30.13 1.36 0.61
CA TYR A 142 31.41 0.70 0.93
C TYR A 142 32.31 0.61 -0.31
N GLY A 143 31.77 0.21 -1.46
CA GLY A 143 32.52 0.16 -2.71
C GLY A 143 33.09 1.51 -3.14
N VAL A 144 32.34 2.59 -2.93
CA VAL A 144 32.80 3.97 -3.18
C VAL A 144 33.90 4.38 -2.21
N GLU A 145 33.80 4.06 -0.92
CA GLU A 145 34.84 4.37 0.07
C GLU A 145 36.12 3.58 -0.20
N ASP A 146 36.01 2.31 -0.55
CA ASP A 146 37.15 1.48 -0.95
C ASP A 146 37.84 2.05 -2.20
N TRP A 147 37.06 2.44 -3.21
CA TRP A 147 37.60 3.11 -4.40
C TRP A 147 38.31 4.42 -4.04
N LYS A 148 37.74 5.25 -3.15
CA LYS A 148 38.39 6.48 -2.69
C LYS A 148 39.72 6.20 -1.98
N ALA A 149 39.77 5.21 -1.13
CA ALA A 149 40.97 4.85 -0.37
C ALA A 149 42.10 4.32 -1.29
N GLU A 150 41.74 3.48 -2.26
CA GLU A 150 42.70 2.83 -3.12
C GLU A 150 43.13 3.67 -4.35
N CYS A 151 42.20 4.48 -4.88
CA CYS A 151 42.33 5.06 -6.22
C CYS A 151 42.35 6.61 -6.24
N ALA A 152 41.60 7.25 -5.34
CA ALA A 152 41.48 8.71 -5.39
C ALA A 152 42.78 9.42 -5.11
N ASN A 153 43.01 10.52 -5.82
CA ASN A 153 44.20 11.39 -5.64
C ASN A 153 45.59 10.72 -5.82
N ARG A 154 45.64 9.57 -6.48
CA ARG A 154 46.89 8.91 -6.80
C ARG A 154 47.40 9.38 -8.17
N PRO A 155 48.67 9.85 -8.29
CA PRO A 155 49.22 10.29 -9.55
C PRO A 155 49.41 9.12 -10.51
N TYR A 156 49.11 9.35 -11.79
CA TYR A 156 49.29 8.40 -12.90
C TYR A 156 49.73 9.14 -14.17
N ALA A 157 50.22 8.42 -15.15
CA ALA A 157 50.61 9.00 -16.43
C ALA A 157 49.34 9.17 -17.33
N GLU A 158 49.15 10.34 -17.91
CA GLU A 158 48.01 10.62 -18.84
C GLU A 158 47.96 9.65 -20.04
N ALA A 159 49.17 9.24 -20.54
CA ALA A 159 49.25 8.26 -21.60
C ALA A 159 48.60 6.91 -21.24
N ASP A 160 48.73 6.48 -19.98
CA ASP A 160 48.15 5.24 -19.47
C ASP A 160 46.61 5.34 -19.41
N GLU A 161 46.08 6.49 -19.07
CA GLU A 161 44.65 6.74 -19.07
C GLU A 161 44.03 6.63 -20.46
N VAL A 162 44.70 7.22 -21.46
CA VAL A 162 44.26 7.15 -22.87
C VAL A 162 44.21 5.71 -23.37
N ILE A 163 45.23 4.91 -23.02
CA ILE A 163 45.29 3.50 -23.38
C ILE A 163 44.11 2.73 -22.83
N ILE A 164 43.83 2.91 -21.52
CA ILE A 164 42.76 2.20 -20.81
C ILE A 164 41.38 2.63 -21.31
N LYS A 165 41.12 3.92 -21.53
CA LYS A 165 39.86 4.40 -22.10
C LYS A 165 39.57 3.75 -23.45
N LYS A 166 40.61 3.64 -24.32
CA LYS A 166 40.49 2.97 -25.61
C LYS A 166 40.18 1.46 -25.47
N GLU A 167 40.79 0.79 -24.49
CA GLU A 167 40.52 -0.62 -24.19
C GLU A 167 39.09 -0.84 -23.67
N MET A 168 38.56 0.11 -22.89
CA MET A 168 37.22 0.06 -22.32
C MET A 168 36.11 0.48 -23.29
N GLY A 169 36.46 0.88 -24.54
CA GLY A 169 35.48 1.27 -25.55
C GLY A 169 34.90 2.67 -25.40
N ASN A 170 35.60 3.52 -24.68
CA ASN A 170 35.27 4.95 -24.49
C ASN A 170 36.15 5.86 -25.36
#